data_5efb6cd73c0a2b378f56addea4010b80
#
_entry.id   5efb6cd73c0a2b378f56addea4010b80
#
_cell.length_a   1.000
_cell.length_b   1.000
_cell.length_c   1.000
_cell.angle_alpha   90.00
_cell.angle_beta   90.00
_cell.angle_gamma   90.00
#
_symmetry.space_group_name_H-M   'P 1'
#
loop_
_entity.id
_entity.type
_entity.pdbx_description
1 polymer ?
#
loop_
_entity_poly.entity_id
_entity_poly.type
_entity_poly.pdbx_seq_one_letter_code
_entity_poly.pdbx_strand_id
1 'polypeptide(L)'
;MDTAFGKILLEITGIRELYPLYLIPALPLAGILIAFCYQKFGGTSSKGMTLIFEVGHGDEKKIPLRLIPFVVGSTWITHLFGGSAGREGVAVQIGATFSHWIGRHLPIKNAGPIFLVAGMAAGFSGLFGTPIAAVFFAMEVLVIGEMKFEALLPAFTASIAASTTSQALGLSKFTFILSEDISFSWIL
;
A
#
# COMPACT_ATOMS: atom_id res chain seq x y z
N MET A 1 -16.48 -2.01 -4.53
CA MET A 1 -15.11 -2.34 -5.04
C MET A 1 -14.99 -1.91 -6.50
N ASP A 2 -15.11 -0.60 -6.77
CA ASP A 2 -15.27 -0.08 -8.15
C ASP A 2 -14.00 0.54 -8.74
N THR A 3 -12.84 0.31 -8.14
CA THR A 3 -11.58 0.68 -8.78
C THR A 3 -11.20 -0.36 -9.84
N ALA A 4 -10.49 0.08 -10.87
CA ALA A 4 -9.92 -0.82 -11.88
C ALA A 4 -9.12 -1.98 -11.23
N PHE A 5 -8.35 -1.68 -10.17
CA PHE A 5 -7.61 -2.68 -9.39
C PHE A 5 -8.55 -3.71 -8.74
N GLY A 6 -9.65 -3.27 -8.10
CA GLY A 6 -10.61 -4.15 -7.45
C GLY A 6 -11.42 -5.00 -8.45
N LYS A 7 -11.79 -4.44 -9.59
CA LYS A 7 -12.47 -5.19 -10.68
C LYS A 7 -11.58 -6.29 -11.23
N ILE A 8 -10.33 -5.97 -11.55
CA ILE A 8 -9.35 -6.96 -12.03
C ILE A 8 -9.14 -8.04 -10.96
N LEU A 9 -9.06 -7.67 -9.68
CA LEU A 9 -8.90 -8.65 -8.62
C LEU A 9 -10.11 -9.59 -8.49
N LEU A 10 -11.33 -9.10 -8.69
CA LEU A 10 -12.54 -9.94 -8.70
C LEU A 10 -12.57 -10.88 -9.89
N GLU A 11 -12.21 -10.41 -11.08
CA GLU A 11 -12.12 -11.26 -12.28
C GLU A 11 -11.06 -12.36 -12.10
N ILE A 12 -9.89 -12.01 -11.56
CA ILE A 12 -8.82 -12.95 -11.24
C ILE A 12 -9.29 -14.01 -10.23
N THR A 13 -10.05 -13.59 -9.20
CA THR A 13 -10.62 -14.51 -8.22
C THR A 13 -11.63 -15.45 -8.87
N GLY A 14 -12.48 -14.94 -9.76
CA GLY A 14 -13.43 -15.76 -10.53
C GLY A 14 -12.72 -16.81 -11.40
N ILE A 15 -11.65 -16.44 -12.10
CA ILE A 15 -10.83 -17.38 -12.88
C ILE A 15 -10.23 -18.46 -11.97
N ARG A 16 -9.72 -18.10 -10.81
CA ARG A 16 -9.17 -19.04 -9.86
C ARG A 16 -10.22 -20.02 -9.33
N GLU A 17 -11.45 -19.56 -9.07
CA GLU A 17 -12.54 -20.43 -8.63
C GLU A 17 -13.00 -21.42 -9.70
N LEU A 18 -12.84 -21.08 -10.97
CA LEU A 18 -13.12 -21.99 -12.08
C LEU A 18 -12.06 -23.09 -12.25
N TYR A 19 -10.77 -22.79 -11.96
CA TYR A 19 -9.65 -23.70 -12.19
C TYR A 19 -8.72 -23.87 -10.98
N PRO A 20 -9.25 -24.15 -9.76
CA PRO A 20 -8.43 -24.18 -8.55
C PRO A 20 -7.39 -25.29 -8.56
N LEU A 21 -7.74 -26.45 -9.15
CA LEU A 21 -6.89 -27.64 -9.18
C LEU A 21 -5.59 -27.44 -9.97
N TYR A 22 -5.58 -26.55 -10.96
CA TYR A 22 -4.42 -26.27 -11.80
C TYR A 22 -3.65 -25.03 -11.32
N LEU A 23 -4.34 -24.00 -10.85
CA LEU A 23 -3.73 -22.73 -10.50
C LEU A 23 -3.01 -22.78 -9.14
N ILE A 24 -3.60 -23.42 -8.13
CA ILE A 24 -3.03 -23.47 -6.78
C ILE A 24 -1.68 -24.25 -6.78
N PRO A 25 -1.56 -25.45 -7.38
CA PRO A 25 -0.27 -26.14 -7.47
C PRO A 25 0.80 -25.40 -8.28
N ALA A 26 0.39 -24.51 -9.18
CA ALA A 26 1.30 -23.68 -9.97
C ALA A 26 1.81 -22.40 -9.23
N LEU A 27 1.37 -22.15 -8.00
CA LEU A 27 1.82 -21.01 -7.18
C LEU A 27 3.36 -20.90 -7.05
N PRO A 28 4.13 -21.99 -6.86
CA PRO A 28 5.59 -21.91 -6.83
C PRO A 28 6.19 -21.38 -8.14
N LEU A 29 5.63 -21.76 -9.28
CA LEU A 29 6.05 -21.24 -10.59
C LEU A 29 5.77 -19.76 -10.74
N ALA A 30 4.62 -19.31 -10.26
CA ALA A 30 4.30 -17.88 -10.19
C ALA A 30 5.28 -17.11 -9.29
N GLY A 31 5.67 -17.67 -8.15
CA GLY A 31 6.70 -17.11 -7.27
C GLY A 31 8.06 -16.97 -7.97
N ILE A 32 8.50 -18.00 -8.68
CA ILE A 32 9.74 -17.95 -9.47
C ILE A 32 9.66 -16.88 -10.56
N LEU A 33 8.54 -16.77 -11.26
CA LEU A 33 8.32 -15.74 -12.29
C LEU A 33 8.41 -14.35 -11.71
N ILE A 34 7.72 -14.11 -10.59
CA ILE A 34 7.76 -12.81 -9.88
C ILE A 34 9.21 -12.48 -9.48
N ALA A 35 9.90 -13.41 -8.83
CA ALA A 35 11.29 -13.24 -8.39
C ALA A 35 12.22 -12.94 -9.58
N PHE A 36 12.10 -13.67 -10.68
CA PHE A 36 12.86 -13.45 -11.90
C PHE A 36 12.60 -12.05 -12.49
N CYS A 37 11.33 -11.64 -12.57
CA CYS A 37 10.98 -10.30 -13.06
C CYS A 37 11.57 -9.19 -12.18
N TYR A 38 11.51 -9.33 -10.85
CA TYR A 38 12.11 -8.38 -9.94
C TYR A 38 13.63 -8.34 -10.05
N GLN A 39 14.30 -9.48 -10.17
CA GLN A 39 15.76 -9.53 -10.33
C GLN A 39 16.22 -8.91 -11.66
N LYS A 40 15.53 -9.23 -12.75
CA LYS A 40 15.95 -8.80 -14.09
C LYS A 40 15.59 -7.35 -14.40
N PHE A 41 14.42 -6.90 -14.00
CA PHE A 41 13.86 -5.60 -14.38
C PHE A 41 13.60 -4.67 -13.19
N GLY A 42 13.49 -5.21 -11.98
CA GLY A 42 13.13 -4.46 -10.77
C GLY A 42 14.24 -3.54 -10.28
N GLY A 43 15.51 -3.94 -10.39
CA GLY A 43 16.61 -3.20 -9.78
C GLY A 43 16.37 -3.01 -8.28
N THR A 44 16.47 -1.78 -7.77
CA THR A 44 16.20 -1.46 -6.35
C THR A 44 14.76 -1.71 -5.92
N SER A 45 13.80 -1.80 -6.88
CA SER A 45 12.38 -2.13 -6.56
C SER A 45 12.22 -3.52 -5.94
N SER A 46 13.20 -4.42 -6.11
CA SER A 46 13.18 -5.75 -5.48
C SER A 46 13.19 -5.72 -3.95
N LYS A 47 13.64 -4.61 -3.35
CA LYS A 47 13.60 -4.38 -1.90
C LYS A 47 12.17 -4.11 -1.39
N GLY A 48 11.21 -3.79 -2.26
CA GLY A 48 9.81 -3.56 -1.88
C GLY A 48 9.64 -2.50 -0.80
N MET A 49 8.98 -2.86 0.32
CA MET A 49 8.75 -1.94 1.45
C MET A 49 10.04 -1.52 2.15
N THR A 50 11.05 -2.38 2.17
CA THR A 50 12.38 -2.06 2.74
C THR A 50 13.01 -0.85 2.04
N LEU A 51 12.84 -0.72 0.72
CA LEU A 51 13.34 0.46 -0.01
C LEU A 51 12.71 1.76 0.48
N ILE A 52 11.41 1.73 0.85
CA ILE A 52 10.71 2.90 1.38
C ILE A 52 11.31 3.31 2.74
N PHE A 53 11.62 2.34 3.59
CA PHE A 53 12.27 2.58 4.87
C PHE A 53 13.70 3.11 4.69
N GLU A 54 14.51 2.51 3.83
CA GLU A 54 15.87 2.98 3.52
C GLU A 54 15.86 4.43 3.01
N VAL A 55 14.91 4.79 2.16
CA VAL A 55 14.75 6.18 1.69
C VAL A 55 14.26 7.10 2.82
N GLY A 56 13.40 6.61 3.71
CA GLY A 56 12.93 7.36 4.88
C GLY A 56 14.04 7.64 5.89
N HIS A 57 14.99 6.71 6.05
CA HIS A 57 16.18 6.88 6.89
C HIS A 57 17.29 7.72 6.23
N GLY A 58 17.24 7.86 4.92
CA GLY A 58 18.27 8.58 4.16
C GLY A 58 19.39 7.70 3.60
N ASP A 59 19.31 6.38 3.77
CA ASP A 59 20.29 5.41 3.27
C ASP A 59 20.25 5.30 1.74
N GLU A 60 19.05 5.44 1.16
CA GLU A 60 18.81 5.49 -0.27
C GLU A 60 18.27 6.85 -0.71
N LYS A 61 18.63 7.28 -1.93
CA LYS A 61 18.26 8.63 -2.40
C LYS A 61 16.93 8.69 -3.14
N LYS A 62 16.42 7.58 -3.65
CA LYS A 62 15.23 7.58 -4.52
C LYS A 62 14.54 6.24 -4.61
N ILE A 63 13.21 6.32 -4.74
CA ILE A 63 12.36 5.19 -5.06
C ILE A 63 12.03 5.28 -6.56
N PRO A 64 12.32 4.26 -7.37
CA PRO A 64 11.98 4.27 -8.79
C PRO A 64 10.48 4.07 -8.99
N LEU A 65 9.85 4.84 -9.88
CA LEU A 65 8.41 4.73 -10.18
C LEU A 65 8.01 3.34 -10.68
N ARG A 66 8.95 2.57 -11.25
CA ARG A 66 8.71 1.19 -11.65
C ARG A 66 8.30 0.27 -10.48
N LEU A 67 8.53 0.65 -9.23
CA LEU A 67 8.03 -0.09 -8.08
C LEU A 67 6.51 -0.24 -8.14
N ILE A 68 5.77 0.77 -8.61
CA ILE A 68 4.30 0.74 -8.70
C ILE A 68 3.79 -0.41 -9.58
N PRO A 69 4.14 -0.52 -10.88
CA PRO A 69 3.68 -1.62 -11.70
C PRO A 69 4.16 -3.00 -11.21
N PHE A 70 5.34 -3.07 -10.61
CA PHE A 70 5.84 -4.33 -10.06
C PHE A 70 5.02 -4.81 -8.88
N VAL A 71 4.72 -3.94 -7.91
CA VAL A 71 3.94 -4.33 -6.73
C VAL A 71 2.48 -4.65 -7.07
N VAL A 72 1.89 -3.92 -8.01
CA VAL A 72 0.54 -4.21 -8.51
C VAL A 72 0.50 -5.54 -9.25
N GLY A 73 1.38 -5.74 -10.22
CA GLY A 73 1.44 -6.96 -11.03
C GLY A 73 1.75 -8.21 -10.21
N SER A 74 2.71 -8.13 -9.29
CA SER A 74 3.03 -9.26 -8.41
C SER A 74 1.86 -9.62 -7.50
N THR A 75 1.11 -8.63 -7.01
CA THR A 75 -0.09 -8.86 -6.19
C THR A 75 -1.18 -9.58 -6.99
N TRP A 76 -1.46 -9.14 -8.21
CA TRP A 76 -2.44 -9.80 -9.08
C TRP A 76 -2.05 -11.23 -9.43
N ILE A 77 -0.77 -11.46 -9.79
CA ILE A 77 -0.25 -12.80 -10.07
C ILE A 77 -0.39 -13.70 -8.83
N THR A 78 0.00 -13.21 -7.65
CA THR A 78 -0.12 -13.97 -6.41
C THR A 78 -1.57 -14.39 -6.14
N HIS A 79 -2.54 -13.48 -6.30
CA HIS A 79 -3.96 -13.80 -6.09
C HIS A 79 -4.51 -14.76 -7.14
N LEU A 80 -4.08 -14.66 -8.40
CA LEU A 80 -4.49 -15.56 -9.47
C LEU A 80 -4.14 -17.00 -9.14
N PHE A 81 -2.94 -17.23 -8.61
CA PHE A 81 -2.46 -18.56 -8.26
C PHE A 81 -2.84 -19.00 -6.83
N GLY A 82 -3.74 -18.27 -6.16
CA GLY A 82 -4.28 -18.64 -4.86
C GLY A 82 -3.42 -18.27 -3.65
N GLY A 83 -2.33 -17.51 -3.87
CA GLY A 83 -1.53 -16.96 -2.78
C GLY A 83 -2.24 -15.77 -2.11
N SER A 84 -1.87 -15.49 -0.86
CA SER A 84 -2.33 -14.33 -0.13
C SER A 84 -1.31 -13.20 -0.20
N ALA A 85 -1.72 -12.05 -0.72
CA ALA A 85 -0.91 -10.83 -0.71
C ALA A 85 -1.74 -9.67 -0.13
N GLY A 86 -1.18 -8.98 0.88
CA GLY A 86 -1.84 -7.85 1.52
C GLY A 86 -1.98 -6.66 0.57
N ARG A 87 -3.13 -6.01 0.59
CA ARG A 87 -3.38 -4.77 -0.18
C ARG A 87 -2.84 -3.54 0.53
N GLU A 88 -2.63 -3.64 1.83
CA GLU A 88 -2.14 -2.56 2.69
C GLU A 88 -0.75 -2.09 2.27
N GLY A 89 0.19 -3.02 2.18
CA GLY A 89 1.55 -2.73 1.74
C GLY A 89 1.60 -2.17 0.32
N VAL A 90 0.73 -2.66 -0.57
CA VAL A 90 0.61 -2.15 -1.95
C VAL A 90 0.18 -0.68 -1.96
N ALA A 91 -0.88 -0.34 -1.22
CA ALA A 91 -1.39 1.03 -1.15
C ALA A 91 -0.35 2.01 -0.58
N VAL A 92 0.33 1.60 0.51
CA VAL A 92 1.39 2.40 1.14
C VAL A 92 2.58 2.59 0.18
N GLN A 93 3.01 1.52 -0.51
CA GLN A 93 4.12 1.59 -1.47
C GLN A 93 3.80 2.50 -2.66
N ILE A 94 2.58 2.42 -3.21
CA ILE A 94 2.14 3.28 -4.30
C ILE A 94 2.12 4.74 -3.84
N GLY A 95 1.47 5.03 -2.71
CA GLY A 95 1.38 6.37 -2.14
C GLY A 95 2.75 6.97 -1.87
N ALA A 96 3.61 6.24 -1.17
CA ALA A 96 4.98 6.64 -0.86
C ALA A 96 5.81 6.92 -2.11
N THR A 97 5.79 6.00 -3.08
CA THR A 97 6.59 6.11 -4.31
C THR A 97 6.19 7.33 -5.13
N PHE A 98 4.89 7.48 -5.35
CA PHE A 98 4.38 8.58 -6.17
C PHE A 98 4.58 9.93 -5.50
N SER A 99 4.26 10.04 -4.22
CA SER A 99 4.42 11.28 -3.46
C SER A 99 5.89 11.69 -3.31
N HIS A 100 6.78 10.72 -3.00
CA HIS A 100 8.22 10.97 -2.96
C HIS A 100 8.77 11.45 -4.31
N TRP A 101 8.31 10.87 -5.42
CA TRP A 101 8.69 11.33 -6.76
C TRP A 101 8.28 12.79 -6.98
N ILE A 102 7.05 13.19 -6.61
CA ILE A 102 6.61 14.60 -6.66
C ILE A 102 7.52 15.47 -5.79
N GLY A 103 7.70 15.09 -4.52
CA GLY A 103 8.48 15.87 -3.54
C GLY A 103 9.91 16.17 -4.01
N ARG A 104 10.53 15.20 -4.70
CA ARG A 104 11.89 15.40 -5.24
C ARG A 104 11.99 16.43 -6.37
N HIS A 105 10.90 16.74 -7.03
CA HIS A 105 10.87 17.75 -8.09
C HIS A 105 10.50 19.15 -7.57
N LEU A 106 10.14 19.26 -6.30
CA LEU A 106 9.82 20.54 -5.68
C LEU A 106 11.10 21.22 -5.16
N PRO A 107 11.26 22.53 -5.34
CA PRO A 107 12.39 23.30 -4.81
C PRO A 107 12.23 23.60 -3.31
N ILE A 108 11.88 22.61 -2.52
CA ILE A 108 11.65 22.71 -1.08
C ILE A 108 12.65 21.82 -0.36
N LYS A 109 13.30 22.36 0.68
CA LYS A 109 14.25 21.61 1.50
C LYS A 109 13.52 20.43 2.16
N ASN A 110 14.13 19.25 2.12
CA ASN A 110 13.59 18.01 2.69
C ASN A 110 12.22 17.58 2.13
N ALA A 111 11.79 18.09 0.97
CA ALA A 111 10.49 17.73 0.39
C ALA A 111 10.36 16.21 0.13
N GLY A 112 11.40 15.55 -0.31
CA GLY A 112 11.38 14.11 -0.59
C GLY A 112 10.93 13.26 0.60
N PRO A 113 11.60 13.32 1.76
CA PRO A 113 11.20 12.63 2.98
C PRO A 113 9.82 13.04 3.50
N ILE A 114 9.50 14.34 3.49
CA ILE A 114 8.18 14.84 3.95
C ILE A 114 7.06 14.26 3.08
N PHE A 115 7.23 14.32 1.74
CA PHE A 115 6.26 13.78 0.81
C PHE A 115 6.18 12.24 0.86
N LEU A 116 7.27 11.56 1.21
CA LEU A 116 7.27 10.13 1.46
C LEU A 116 6.26 9.76 2.56
N VAL A 117 6.38 10.42 3.73
CA VAL A 117 5.48 10.21 4.87
C VAL A 117 4.03 10.56 4.50
N ALA A 118 3.82 11.72 3.85
CA ALA A 118 2.50 12.15 3.40
C ALA A 118 1.87 11.14 2.43
N GLY A 119 2.65 10.59 1.51
CA GLY A 119 2.21 9.56 0.57
C GLY A 119 1.85 8.24 1.24
N MET A 120 2.62 7.80 2.24
CA MET A 120 2.31 6.62 3.05
C MET A 120 0.97 6.80 3.79
N ALA A 121 0.78 7.95 4.45
CA ALA A 121 -0.45 8.30 5.14
C ALA A 121 -1.65 8.33 4.18
N ALA A 122 -1.48 8.95 3.00
CA ALA A 122 -2.52 8.99 1.97
C ALA A 122 -2.90 7.60 1.45
N GLY A 123 -1.91 6.76 1.15
CA GLY A 123 -2.14 5.38 0.67
C GLY A 123 -2.91 4.54 1.69
N PHE A 124 -2.50 4.58 2.95
CA PHE A 124 -3.17 3.87 4.05
C PHE A 124 -4.58 4.41 4.29
N SER A 125 -4.73 5.73 4.38
CA SER A 125 -6.01 6.39 4.64
C SER A 125 -7.02 6.18 3.50
N GLY A 126 -6.58 6.26 2.25
CA GLY A 126 -7.42 6.01 1.08
C GLY A 126 -8.00 4.59 1.06
N LEU A 127 -7.20 3.61 1.54
CA LEU A 127 -7.62 2.21 1.61
C LEU A 127 -8.59 1.94 2.78
N PHE A 128 -8.23 2.40 4.00
CA PHE A 128 -8.98 2.06 5.22
C PHE A 128 -10.01 3.12 5.63
N GLY A 129 -9.87 4.35 5.18
CA GLY A 129 -10.71 5.46 5.60
C GLY A 129 -10.48 5.93 7.03
N THR A 130 -9.28 5.74 7.53
CA THR A 130 -8.85 6.08 8.89
C THR A 130 -7.76 7.15 8.87
N PRO A 131 -8.09 8.42 8.56
CA PRO A 131 -7.08 9.44 8.31
C PRO A 131 -6.16 9.71 9.50
N ILE A 132 -6.70 9.75 10.72
CA ILE A 132 -5.89 10.01 11.92
C ILE A 132 -4.90 8.87 12.18
N ALA A 133 -5.37 7.62 12.18
CA ALA A 133 -4.51 6.46 12.37
C ALA A 133 -3.43 6.36 11.30
N ALA A 134 -3.76 6.70 10.05
CA ALA A 134 -2.84 6.70 8.93
C ALA A 134 -1.68 7.68 9.11
N VAL A 135 -1.94 8.85 9.67
CA VAL A 135 -0.90 9.86 9.96
C VAL A 135 0.09 9.33 10.98
N PHE A 136 -0.40 8.86 12.12
CA PHE A 136 0.48 8.33 13.18
C PHE A 136 1.25 7.10 12.69
N PHE A 137 0.59 6.17 11.99
CA PHE A 137 1.24 5.04 11.37
C PHE A 137 2.41 5.46 10.45
N ALA A 138 2.17 6.41 9.54
CA ALA A 138 3.20 6.84 8.59
C ALA A 138 4.36 7.59 9.24
N MET A 139 4.11 8.30 10.34
CA MET A 139 5.15 9.02 11.08
C MET A 139 6.02 8.08 11.90
N GLU A 140 5.44 7.03 12.47
CA GLU A 140 6.13 6.12 13.40
C GLU A 140 6.85 4.98 12.66
N VAL A 141 6.25 4.47 11.57
CA VAL A 141 6.74 3.25 10.91
C VAL A 141 8.09 3.43 10.23
N LEU A 142 8.47 4.66 9.87
CA LEU A 142 9.73 4.94 9.18
C LEU A 142 10.94 4.84 10.12
N VAL A 143 10.85 5.37 11.32
CA VAL A 143 11.94 5.37 12.29
C VAL A 143 11.37 5.01 13.64
N ILE A 144 11.76 3.85 14.14
CA ILE A 144 11.33 3.39 15.48
C ILE A 144 11.84 4.36 16.52
N GLY A 145 10.92 4.99 17.27
CA GLY A 145 11.23 5.92 18.34
C GLY A 145 11.48 7.37 17.91
N GLU A 146 11.42 7.69 16.62
CA GLU A 146 11.52 9.06 16.11
C GLU A 146 10.32 9.43 15.25
N MET A 147 9.52 10.39 15.70
CA MET A 147 8.43 10.93 14.89
C MET A 147 8.92 12.07 13.99
N LYS A 148 8.65 12.00 12.70
CA LYS A 148 8.97 13.06 11.73
C LYS A 148 7.94 14.18 11.80
N PHE A 149 7.99 15.00 12.88
CA PHE A 149 7.01 16.09 13.12
C PHE A 149 6.89 17.09 11.97
N GLU A 150 7.96 17.30 11.19
CA GLU A 150 7.92 18.15 9.98
C GLU A 150 6.93 17.65 8.93
N ALA A 151 6.66 16.34 8.91
CA ALA A 151 5.72 15.72 8.01
C ALA A 151 4.27 15.65 8.54
N LEU A 152 4.01 16.07 9.79
CA LEU A 152 2.71 15.95 10.45
C LEU A 152 1.60 16.64 9.65
N LEU A 153 1.76 17.92 9.35
CA LEU A 153 0.75 18.69 8.63
C LEU A 153 0.56 18.22 7.18
N PRO A 154 1.62 17.98 6.38
CA PRO A 154 1.49 17.37 5.07
C PRO A 154 0.84 15.98 5.09
N ALA A 155 1.18 15.12 6.05
CA ALA A 155 0.59 13.80 6.18
C ALA A 155 -0.90 13.89 6.55
N PHE A 156 -1.26 14.80 7.44
CA PHE A 156 -2.65 15.01 7.85
C PHE A 156 -3.53 15.49 6.69
N THR A 157 -3.08 16.50 5.96
CA THR A 157 -3.80 17.03 4.80
C THR A 157 -3.93 15.98 3.68
N ALA A 158 -2.86 15.27 3.35
CA ALA A 158 -2.85 14.22 2.34
C ALA A 158 -3.75 13.04 2.74
N SER A 159 -3.74 12.66 4.00
CA SER A 159 -4.54 11.56 4.55
C SER A 159 -6.04 11.87 4.50
N ILE A 160 -6.46 13.08 4.91
CA ILE A 160 -7.86 13.51 4.81
C ILE A 160 -8.29 13.59 3.34
N ALA A 161 -7.48 14.22 2.48
CA ALA A 161 -7.79 14.32 1.06
C ALA A 161 -7.96 12.95 0.41
N ALA A 162 -7.09 11.99 0.72
CA ALA A 162 -7.19 10.62 0.21
C ALA A 162 -8.45 9.91 0.70
N SER A 163 -8.77 10.02 2.00
CA SER A 163 -9.98 9.42 2.57
C SER A 163 -11.26 10.02 1.96
N THR A 164 -11.35 11.34 1.87
CA THR A 164 -12.52 12.02 1.29
C THR A 164 -12.68 11.73 -0.19
N THR A 165 -11.59 11.72 -0.96
CA THR A 165 -11.62 11.34 -2.38
C THR A 165 -12.06 9.89 -2.55
N SER A 166 -11.53 8.97 -1.74
CA SER A 166 -11.91 7.56 -1.74
C SER A 166 -13.42 7.39 -1.46
N GLN A 167 -13.97 8.15 -0.51
CA GLN A 167 -15.40 8.15 -0.20
C GLN A 167 -16.23 8.73 -1.35
N ALA A 168 -15.82 9.88 -1.89
CA ALA A 168 -16.52 10.54 -2.99
C ALA A 168 -16.58 9.68 -4.26
N LEU A 169 -15.56 8.85 -4.49
CA LEU A 169 -15.52 7.88 -5.59
C LEU A 169 -16.30 6.59 -5.29
N GLY A 170 -16.97 6.48 -4.15
CA GLY A 170 -17.77 5.32 -3.79
C GLY A 170 -16.94 4.05 -3.58
N LEU A 171 -15.65 4.18 -3.22
CA LEU A 171 -14.78 3.04 -3.00
C LEU A 171 -15.22 2.32 -1.72
N SER A 172 -15.70 1.08 -1.85
CA SER A 172 -16.15 0.29 -0.73
C SER A 172 -14.98 -0.01 0.22
N LYS A 173 -15.13 0.37 1.47
CA LYS A 173 -14.20 0.05 2.55
C LYS A 173 -14.60 -1.28 3.18
N PHE A 174 -13.63 -1.94 3.80
CA PHE A 174 -13.92 -3.09 4.65
C PHE A 174 -14.71 -2.60 5.89
N THR A 175 -16.03 -2.71 5.84
CA THR A 175 -16.89 -2.44 6.99
C THR A 175 -17.63 -3.73 7.33
N PHE A 176 -17.44 -4.23 8.53
CA PHE A 176 -18.29 -5.25 9.11
C PHE A 176 -19.39 -4.55 9.90
N ILE A 177 -20.63 -4.71 9.47
CA ILE A 177 -21.78 -4.33 10.29
C ILE A 177 -22.00 -5.52 11.23
N LEU A 178 -21.69 -5.35 12.51
CA LEU A 178 -22.07 -6.31 13.54
C LEU A 178 -23.58 -6.18 13.72
N SER A 179 -24.32 -7.19 13.30
CA SER A 179 -25.79 -7.25 13.40
C SER A 179 -26.29 -7.67 14.78
N GLU A 180 -25.41 -8.01 15.70
CA GLU A 180 -25.76 -8.36 17.06
C GLU A 180 -25.24 -7.31 18.03
N ASP A 181 -26.09 -6.83 18.91
CA ASP A 181 -25.72 -6.07 20.10
C ASP A 181 -24.84 -6.95 20.98
N ILE A 182 -23.53 -6.76 20.88
CA ILE A 182 -22.60 -7.37 21.82
C ILE A 182 -22.83 -6.67 23.16
N SER A 183 -23.70 -7.25 24.00
CA SER A 183 -23.80 -6.82 25.38
C SER A 183 -22.49 -7.20 26.07
N PHE A 184 -21.64 -6.21 26.30
CA PHE A 184 -20.53 -6.35 27.22
C PHE A 184 -21.10 -6.55 28.63
N SER A 185 -21.40 -7.79 29.02
CA SER A 185 -21.57 -8.09 30.42
C SER A 185 -20.18 -8.16 31.04
N TRP A 186 -19.82 -7.14 31.78
CA TRP A 186 -18.68 -7.18 32.66
C TRP A 186 -18.98 -8.22 33.73
N ILE A 187 -18.37 -9.40 33.61
CA ILE A 187 -18.34 -10.38 34.72
C ILE A 187 -17.34 -9.79 35.72
N LEU A 188 -17.91 -9.24 36.80
CA LEU A 188 -17.20 -8.94 38.05
C LEU A 188 -16.88 -10.25 38.75
#